data_c7fe7a94cc90ef8732abf6de092e2abe
#
_entry.id   c7fe7a94cc90ef8732abf6de092e2abe
#
_cell.length_a   1.000
_cell.length_b   1.000
_cell.length_c   1.000
_cell.angle_alpha   90.00
_cell.angle_beta   90.00
_cell.angle_gamma   90.00
#
_symmetry.space_group_name_H-M   'P 1'
#
loop_
_entity.id
_entity.type
_entity.pdbx_description
1 polymer ?
#
loop_
_entity_poly.entity_id
_entity_poly.type
_entity_poly.pdbx_seq_one_letter_code
_entity_poly.pdbx_strand_id
1 'polypeptide(L)'
;MPESSSRLVADVGGTNTRMALYDPATDEYRQLTTYSNRDHPGIEDIISRWLAALQESPPALCCIAAAAPPSGERVTMINIDWSFSCAELARQFGFTRAYWLNDFQANAYSLPHLKDTERMLLHAGASSPPARLATVGPGTGLGGACLEQINKVPYARACEPGHMGLSPATDLELEIFRVLLPRHGEIHAERLVSGPGLLLLYRTLAEIRGERTAATSSAAVSRAAISGEDELCALALETFCGLLGSVCGDFALANGSYDGLYLAGGIVPRMLDFLRASSFIHRFHDKGAMGPHLQAVPLYAITAAQPGLIGAAHAPVN
;
A
#
# COMPACT_ATOMS: atom_id res chain seq x y z
N MET A 1 -14.15 26.94 -7.97
CA MET A 1 -13.59 27.14 -6.62
C MET A 1 -12.11 27.33 -6.80
N PRO A 2 -11.45 28.27 -6.12
CA PRO A 2 -10.01 28.42 -6.27
C PRO A 2 -9.32 27.17 -5.73
N GLU A 3 -8.46 26.54 -6.55
CA GLU A 3 -7.61 25.40 -6.20
C GLU A 3 -6.61 25.72 -5.05
N SER A 4 -6.60 26.97 -4.58
CA SER A 4 -5.67 27.49 -3.58
C SER A 4 -6.19 27.46 -2.13
N SER A 5 -7.31 26.82 -1.85
CA SER A 5 -7.82 26.75 -0.47
C SER A 5 -7.11 25.66 0.31
N SER A 6 -6.58 26.01 1.50
CA SER A 6 -6.05 25.02 2.43
C SER A 6 -7.06 23.91 2.74
N ARG A 7 -6.58 22.70 2.95
CA ARG A 7 -7.42 21.54 3.24
C ARG A 7 -6.93 20.76 4.46
N LEU A 8 -7.86 20.26 5.23
CA LEU A 8 -7.56 19.22 6.20
C LEU A 8 -7.31 17.93 5.44
N VAL A 9 -6.18 17.30 5.69
CA VAL A 9 -5.82 15.99 5.15
C VAL A 9 -5.62 15.01 6.29
N ALA A 10 -6.15 13.79 6.13
CA ALA A 10 -6.05 12.74 7.12
C ALA A 10 -5.63 11.42 6.48
N ASP A 11 -4.82 10.64 7.20
CA ASP A 11 -4.48 9.25 6.91
C ASP A 11 -4.92 8.40 8.10
N VAL A 12 -5.98 7.61 7.91
CA VAL A 12 -6.63 6.82 8.94
C VAL A 12 -6.28 5.35 8.76
N GLY A 13 -5.29 4.90 9.50
CA GLY A 13 -4.92 3.48 9.57
C GLY A 13 -5.69 2.74 10.66
N GLY A 14 -5.36 1.46 10.88
CA GLY A 14 -6.00 0.65 11.93
C GLY A 14 -5.62 1.06 13.36
N THR A 15 -4.44 1.64 13.57
CA THR A 15 -3.90 1.95 14.91
C THR A 15 -3.79 3.45 15.16
N ASN A 16 -3.42 4.21 14.14
CA ASN A 16 -3.16 5.63 14.24
C ASN A 16 -3.89 6.38 13.13
N THR A 17 -4.30 7.61 13.46
CA THR A 17 -4.77 8.63 12.52
C THR A 17 -3.79 9.79 12.51
N ARG A 18 -3.35 10.19 11.33
CA ARG A 18 -2.49 11.36 11.13
C ARG A 18 -3.27 12.45 10.43
N MET A 19 -3.13 13.66 10.90
CA MET A 19 -3.85 14.83 10.37
C MET A 19 -2.91 15.99 10.18
N ALA A 20 -3.14 16.78 9.12
CA ALA A 20 -2.44 18.02 8.87
C ALA A 20 -3.33 19.02 8.15
N LEU A 21 -2.98 20.29 8.23
CA LEU A 21 -3.43 21.32 7.33
C LEU A 21 -2.46 21.38 6.14
N TYR A 22 -2.95 21.13 4.94
CA TYR A 22 -2.17 21.25 3.72
C TYR A 22 -2.50 22.55 2.99
N ASP A 23 -1.45 23.27 2.60
CA ASP A 23 -1.54 24.48 1.79
C ASP A 23 -1.07 24.18 0.37
N PRO A 24 -1.97 24.11 -0.63
CA PRO A 24 -1.59 23.80 -2.01
C PRO A 24 -0.81 24.93 -2.71
N ALA A 25 -0.80 26.16 -2.18
CA ALA A 25 -0.06 27.26 -2.76
C ALA A 25 1.45 27.17 -2.47
N THR A 26 1.81 26.63 -1.31
CA THR A 26 3.21 26.48 -0.86
C THR A 26 3.69 25.04 -0.83
N ASP A 27 2.79 24.07 -1.04
CA ASP A 27 3.03 22.61 -0.87
C ASP A 27 3.54 22.28 0.55
N GLU A 28 2.99 22.94 1.56
CA GLU A 28 3.42 22.80 2.95
C GLU A 28 2.35 22.13 3.81
N TYR A 29 2.83 21.31 4.77
CA TYR A 29 2.02 20.70 5.80
C TYR A 29 2.24 21.44 7.13
N ARG A 30 1.14 21.89 7.75
CA ARG A 30 1.15 22.54 9.05
C ARG A 30 0.35 21.73 10.05
N GLN A 31 0.67 21.85 11.32
CA GLN A 31 -0.02 21.17 12.43
C GLN A 31 -0.17 19.66 12.26
N LEU A 32 0.87 19.02 11.73
CA LEU A 32 0.90 17.57 11.62
C LEU A 32 0.82 16.93 13.01
N THR A 33 -0.24 16.18 13.24
CA THR A 33 -0.52 15.53 14.53
C THR A 33 -0.87 14.07 14.29
N THR A 34 -0.40 13.20 15.18
CA THR A 34 -0.74 11.77 15.19
C THR A 34 -1.56 11.44 16.42
N TYR A 35 -2.69 10.78 16.21
CA TYR A 35 -3.59 10.30 17.24
C TYR A 35 -3.58 8.78 17.30
N SER A 36 -3.61 8.20 18.50
CA SER A 36 -3.81 6.77 18.69
C SER A 36 -5.30 6.47 18.65
N ASN A 37 -5.74 5.66 17.69
CA ASN A 37 -7.17 5.41 17.45
C ASN A 37 -7.89 4.80 18.66
N ARG A 38 -7.20 3.99 19.49
CA ARG A 38 -7.76 3.37 20.68
C ARG A 38 -8.24 4.38 21.74
N ASP A 39 -7.71 5.62 21.68
CA ASP A 39 -7.99 6.66 22.66
C ASP A 39 -9.20 7.54 22.23
N HIS A 40 -9.83 7.18 21.09
CA HIS A 40 -10.91 7.95 20.47
C HIS A 40 -12.07 7.05 20.03
N PRO A 41 -13.33 7.46 20.17
CA PRO A 41 -14.50 6.67 19.77
C PRO A 41 -14.72 6.64 18.25
N GLY A 42 -14.15 7.60 17.49
CA GLY A 42 -14.32 7.74 16.06
C GLY A 42 -13.50 8.89 15.50
N ILE A 43 -13.52 9.02 14.17
CA ILE A 43 -12.79 10.10 13.50
C ILE A 43 -13.34 11.49 13.83
N GLU A 44 -14.62 11.60 14.15
CA GLU A 44 -15.29 12.85 14.53
C GLU A 44 -14.65 13.48 15.77
N ASP A 45 -14.31 12.67 16.77
CA ASP A 45 -13.65 13.14 17.99
C ASP A 45 -12.24 13.67 17.67
N ILE A 46 -11.49 12.96 16.81
CA ILE A 46 -10.17 13.37 16.37
C ILE A 46 -10.23 14.70 15.59
N ILE A 47 -11.15 14.82 14.61
CA ILE A 47 -11.35 16.05 13.84
C ILE A 47 -11.70 17.22 14.76
N SER A 48 -12.61 17.00 15.72
CA SER A 48 -13.02 18.01 16.68
C SER A 48 -11.84 18.53 17.51
N ARG A 49 -11.03 17.63 18.04
CA ARG A 49 -9.82 17.98 18.84
C ARG A 49 -8.78 18.69 18.01
N TRP A 50 -8.55 18.21 16.79
CA TRP A 50 -7.56 18.81 15.89
C TRP A 50 -7.97 20.24 15.49
N LEU A 51 -9.26 20.45 15.13
CA LEU A 51 -9.80 21.78 14.82
C LEU A 51 -9.78 22.72 16.03
N ALA A 52 -10.05 22.22 17.23
CA ALA A 52 -9.96 23.02 18.44
C ALA A 52 -8.56 23.49 18.78
N ALA A 53 -7.54 22.74 18.35
CA ALA A 53 -6.11 23.09 18.49
C ALA A 53 -5.59 23.96 17.35
N LEU A 54 -6.36 24.17 16.27
CA LEU A 54 -5.98 24.95 15.12
C LEU A 54 -5.90 26.44 15.47
N GLN A 55 -4.75 27.09 15.20
CA GLN A 55 -4.55 28.51 15.51
C GLN A 55 -4.93 29.44 14.36
N GLU A 56 -5.49 28.90 13.30
CA GLU A 56 -5.90 29.61 12.10
C GLU A 56 -7.35 29.26 11.71
N SER A 57 -7.89 29.89 10.68
CA SER A 57 -9.25 29.61 10.23
C SER A 57 -9.42 28.16 9.79
N PRO A 58 -10.52 27.47 10.16
CA PRO A 58 -10.78 26.11 9.71
C PRO A 58 -10.76 26.00 8.19
N PRO A 59 -10.19 24.93 7.64
CA PRO A 59 -10.15 24.73 6.19
C PRO A 59 -11.57 24.44 5.65
N ALA A 60 -11.83 24.89 4.42
CA ALA A 60 -13.09 24.63 3.75
C ALA A 60 -13.21 23.20 3.18
N LEU A 61 -12.07 22.54 2.99
CA LEU A 61 -11.99 21.22 2.37
C LEU A 61 -11.42 20.19 3.35
N CYS A 62 -11.91 18.95 3.25
CA CYS A 62 -11.39 17.81 4.00
C CYS A 62 -11.21 16.60 3.08
N CYS A 63 -10.01 16.00 3.08
CA CYS A 63 -9.71 14.75 2.39
C CYS A 63 -9.18 13.71 3.36
N ILE A 64 -9.80 12.53 3.37
CA ILE A 64 -9.47 11.44 4.28
C ILE A 64 -9.02 10.23 3.48
N ALA A 65 -7.77 9.78 3.64
CA ALA A 65 -7.32 8.46 3.23
C ALA A 65 -7.71 7.46 4.32
N ALA A 66 -8.36 6.35 3.97
CA ALA A 66 -8.84 5.37 4.93
C ALA A 66 -8.65 3.94 4.42
N ALA A 67 -8.22 3.04 5.31
CA ALA A 67 -8.14 1.60 5.05
C ALA A 67 -9.56 0.99 5.06
N ALA A 68 -10.32 1.22 4.01
CA ALA A 68 -11.69 0.77 3.81
C ALA A 68 -11.91 0.35 2.35
N PRO A 69 -12.88 -0.55 2.08
CA PRO A 69 -13.26 -0.90 0.70
C PRO A 69 -13.69 0.34 -0.08
N PRO A 70 -13.32 0.45 -1.38
CA PRO A 70 -13.55 1.66 -2.17
C PRO A 70 -15.00 1.82 -2.64
N SER A 71 -15.98 1.54 -1.80
CA SER A 71 -17.41 1.55 -2.16
C SER A 71 -18.28 2.07 -1.02
N GLY A 72 -19.36 2.77 -1.39
CA GLY A 72 -20.43 3.23 -0.50
C GLY A 72 -20.29 4.69 -0.05
N GLU A 73 -21.42 5.26 0.40
CA GLU A 73 -21.48 6.61 0.98
C GLU A 73 -20.97 6.67 2.42
N ARG A 74 -21.05 5.52 3.11
CA ARG A 74 -20.54 5.35 4.46
C ARG A 74 -19.26 4.53 4.43
N VAL A 75 -18.18 5.12 4.91
CA VAL A 75 -16.88 4.48 5.04
C VAL A 75 -16.92 3.59 6.28
N THR A 76 -16.67 2.30 6.11
CA THR A 76 -16.53 1.35 7.22
C THR A 76 -15.11 0.81 7.22
N MET A 77 -14.37 1.06 8.28
CA MET A 77 -12.97 0.64 8.40
C MET A 77 -12.86 -0.88 8.56
N ILE A 78 -11.80 -1.46 7.97
CA ILE A 78 -11.58 -2.92 8.04
C ILE A 78 -10.99 -3.34 9.39
N ASN A 79 -10.07 -2.54 9.93
CA ASN A 79 -9.21 -2.94 11.05
C ASN A 79 -9.60 -2.31 12.40
N ILE A 80 -10.62 -1.46 12.42
CA ILE A 80 -11.19 -0.83 13.63
C ILE A 80 -12.69 -0.69 13.45
N ASP A 81 -13.43 -0.69 14.54
CA ASP A 81 -14.90 -0.54 14.54
C ASP A 81 -15.31 0.94 14.39
N TRP A 82 -14.81 1.56 13.32
CA TRP A 82 -15.16 2.93 12.96
C TRP A 82 -15.92 2.98 11.65
N SER A 83 -16.93 3.81 11.60
CA SER A 83 -17.62 4.15 10.36
C SER A 83 -18.03 5.62 10.37
N PHE A 84 -17.90 6.30 9.23
CA PHE A 84 -18.25 7.72 9.08
C PHE A 84 -18.83 8.00 7.70
N SER A 85 -19.49 9.15 7.56
CA SER A 85 -19.98 9.68 6.29
C SER A 85 -19.34 11.04 6.03
N CYS A 86 -18.75 11.22 4.84
CA CYS A 86 -18.17 12.50 4.46
C CYS A 86 -19.22 13.63 4.43
N ALA A 87 -20.47 13.33 4.06
CA ALA A 87 -21.57 14.30 4.09
C ALA A 87 -21.91 14.73 5.53
N GLU A 88 -21.87 13.79 6.49
CA GLU A 88 -22.08 14.10 7.91
C GLU A 88 -20.94 14.92 8.48
N LEU A 89 -19.68 14.55 8.19
CA LEU A 89 -18.50 15.32 8.59
C LEU A 89 -18.53 16.75 8.02
N ALA A 90 -18.89 16.91 6.74
CA ALA A 90 -19.00 18.23 6.14
C ALA A 90 -20.02 19.12 6.86
N ARG A 91 -21.20 18.59 7.19
CA ARG A 91 -22.23 19.32 7.93
C ARG A 91 -21.81 19.64 9.37
N GLN A 92 -21.20 18.68 10.05
CA GLN A 92 -20.83 18.81 11.46
C GLN A 92 -19.70 19.83 11.67
N PHE A 93 -18.71 19.85 10.80
CA PHE A 93 -17.51 20.69 10.94
C PHE A 93 -17.49 21.90 10.02
N GLY A 94 -18.54 22.10 9.22
CA GLY A 94 -18.64 23.26 8.34
C GLY A 94 -17.74 23.22 7.11
N PHE A 95 -17.27 22.03 6.70
CA PHE A 95 -16.54 21.89 5.45
C PHE A 95 -17.47 22.15 4.27
N THR A 96 -17.04 22.93 3.30
CA THR A 96 -17.73 23.09 2.02
C THR A 96 -17.79 21.74 1.29
N ARG A 97 -16.72 20.94 1.44
CA ARG A 97 -16.64 19.59 0.92
C ARG A 97 -15.75 18.71 1.79
N ALA A 98 -16.22 17.50 2.08
CA ALA A 98 -15.43 16.41 2.62
C ALA A 98 -15.51 15.23 1.63
N TYR A 99 -14.40 14.57 1.39
CA TYR A 99 -14.31 13.38 0.55
C TYR A 99 -13.26 12.41 1.10
N TRP A 100 -13.33 11.17 0.67
CA TRP A 100 -12.41 10.16 1.13
C TRP A 100 -11.81 9.37 -0.03
N LEU A 101 -10.69 8.75 0.22
CA LEU A 101 -9.95 7.86 -0.68
C LEU A 101 -9.69 6.55 0.04
N ASN A 102 -9.73 5.45 -0.67
CA ASN A 102 -9.08 4.24 -0.18
C ASN A 102 -7.58 4.51 0.05
N ASP A 103 -6.96 3.84 1.02
CA ASP A 103 -5.55 4.03 1.39
C ASP A 103 -4.59 3.81 0.20
N PHE A 104 -4.85 2.81 -0.68
CA PHE A 104 -4.06 2.62 -1.89
C PHE A 104 -4.35 3.65 -2.99
N GLN A 105 -5.57 4.17 -3.10
CA GLN A 105 -5.83 5.33 -3.97
C GLN A 105 -5.02 6.55 -3.51
N ALA A 106 -4.98 6.80 -2.21
CA ALA A 106 -4.14 7.87 -1.67
C ALA A 106 -2.66 7.61 -1.95
N ASN A 107 -2.16 6.38 -1.73
CA ASN A 107 -0.79 6.03 -2.11
C ASN A 107 -0.52 6.27 -3.61
N ALA A 108 -1.47 5.95 -4.50
CA ALA A 108 -1.32 6.21 -5.93
C ALA A 108 -1.24 7.71 -6.25
N TYR A 109 -2.08 8.54 -5.62
CA TYR A 109 -1.98 10.00 -5.78
C TYR A 109 -0.67 10.58 -5.24
N SER A 110 0.00 9.93 -4.30
CA SER A 110 1.29 10.40 -3.79
C SER A 110 2.45 10.21 -4.78
N LEU A 111 2.38 9.24 -5.69
CA LEU A 111 3.52 8.79 -6.50
C LEU A 111 4.23 9.90 -7.28
N PRO A 112 3.54 10.84 -7.96
CA PRO A 112 4.20 11.95 -8.68
C PRO A 112 4.83 12.99 -7.74
N HIS A 113 4.48 12.98 -6.45
CA HIS A 113 4.87 13.98 -5.46
C HIS A 113 5.92 13.48 -4.47
N LEU A 114 6.32 12.19 -4.58
CA LEU A 114 7.39 11.63 -3.77
C LEU A 114 8.74 12.24 -4.14
N LYS A 115 9.44 12.78 -3.15
CA LYS A 115 10.82 13.25 -3.29
C LYS A 115 11.77 12.06 -3.50
N ASP A 116 12.95 12.30 -4.05
CA ASP A 116 13.94 11.23 -4.24
C ASP A 116 14.39 10.57 -2.93
N THR A 117 14.32 11.29 -1.80
CA THR A 117 14.57 10.75 -0.45
C THR A 117 13.41 9.92 0.11
N GLU A 118 12.25 9.95 -0.52
CA GLU A 118 11.01 9.29 -0.10
C GLU A 118 10.69 8.04 -0.92
N ARG A 119 11.58 7.70 -1.86
CA ARG A 119 11.52 6.48 -2.67
C ARG A 119 12.90 5.89 -2.88
N MET A 120 13.00 4.59 -2.93
CA MET A 120 14.23 3.87 -3.25
C MET A 120 14.09 3.18 -4.59
N LEU A 121 15.04 3.39 -5.49
CA LEU A 121 15.10 2.70 -6.77
C LEU A 121 15.52 1.23 -6.55
N LEU A 122 14.69 0.31 -6.99
CA LEU A 122 14.95 -1.14 -6.98
C LEU A 122 15.47 -1.62 -8.34
N HIS A 123 14.88 -1.11 -9.43
CA HIS A 123 15.27 -1.41 -10.80
C HIS A 123 15.14 -0.18 -11.69
N ALA A 124 16.18 0.13 -12.43
CA ALA A 124 16.18 1.23 -13.39
C ALA A 124 15.55 0.78 -14.71
N GLY A 125 14.37 1.31 -15.01
CA GLY A 125 13.71 1.13 -16.29
C GLY A 125 14.06 2.21 -17.31
N ALA A 126 13.30 2.26 -18.40
CA ALA A 126 13.35 3.36 -19.35
C ALA A 126 12.71 4.62 -18.73
N SER A 127 13.35 5.77 -18.94
CA SER A 127 12.76 7.05 -18.53
C SER A 127 11.67 7.45 -19.52
N SER A 128 10.42 7.54 -19.06
CA SER A 128 9.32 8.13 -19.81
C SER A 128 8.53 9.09 -18.91
N PRO A 129 7.82 10.08 -19.45
CA PRO A 129 6.89 10.88 -18.66
C PRO A 129 5.87 9.96 -18.01
N PRO A 130 5.62 10.03 -16.69
CA PRO A 130 4.75 9.10 -15.99
C PRO A 130 3.28 9.35 -16.36
N ALA A 131 2.78 8.58 -17.33
CA ALA A 131 1.39 8.62 -17.74
C ALA A 131 0.53 7.60 -16.99
N ARG A 132 1.12 6.42 -16.68
CA ARG A 132 0.43 5.34 -15.97
C ARG A 132 1.35 4.63 -14.98
N LEU A 133 1.07 4.81 -13.71
CA LEU A 133 1.82 4.26 -12.58
C LEU A 133 0.97 3.24 -11.82
N ALA A 134 1.62 2.33 -11.11
CA ALA A 134 0.96 1.43 -10.17
C ALA A 134 1.64 1.44 -8.80
N THR A 135 0.86 1.15 -7.77
CA THR A 135 1.37 0.83 -6.44
C THR A 135 0.77 -0.49 -5.95
N VAL A 136 1.59 -1.33 -5.35
CA VAL A 136 1.21 -2.61 -4.74
C VAL A 136 1.90 -2.70 -3.39
N GLY A 137 1.21 -3.16 -2.36
CA GLY A 137 1.84 -3.19 -1.04
C GLY A 137 1.35 -4.31 -0.14
N PRO A 138 2.26 -5.24 0.24
CA PRO A 138 1.98 -6.21 1.27
C PRO A 138 2.00 -5.58 2.67
N GLY A 139 0.94 -5.86 3.43
CA GLY A 139 0.76 -5.46 4.82
C GLY A 139 0.03 -6.55 5.59
N THR A 140 -1.04 -6.22 6.30
CA THR A 140 -1.99 -7.21 6.86
C THR A 140 -2.66 -7.99 5.73
N GLY A 141 -2.94 -7.31 4.61
CA GLY A 141 -3.39 -7.87 3.34
C GLY A 141 -2.42 -7.51 2.20
N LEU A 142 -2.94 -7.52 0.97
CA LEU A 142 -2.22 -7.11 -0.24
C LEU A 142 -3.09 -6.15 -1.06
N GLY A 143 -2.87 -4.87 -0.89
CA GLY A 143 -3.58 -3.83 -1.62
C GLY A 143 -2.84 -3.32 -2.85
N GLY A 144 -3.55 -2.55 -3.67
CA GLY A 144 -2.95 -1.89 -4.82
C GLY A 144 -3.86 -0.85 -5.47
N ALA A 145 -3.26 0.02 -6.26
CA ALA A 145 -3.96 1.02 -7.06
C ALA A 145 -3.14 1.40 -8.29
N CYS A 146 -3.83 1.96 -9.27
CA CYS A 146 -3.21 2.55 -10.46
C CYS A 146 -3.49 4.04 -10.50
N LEU A 147 -2.52 4.82 -10.98
CA LEU A 147 -2.67 6.23 -11.30
C LEU A 147 -2.50 6.42 -12.80
N GLU A 148 -3.42 7.09 -13.43
CA GLU A 148 -3.33 7.49 -14.82
C GLU A 148 -3.66 8.97 -15.02
N GLN A 149 -3.12 9.57 -16.09
CA GLN A 149 -3.42 10.95 -16.46
C GLN A 149 -4.54 10.94 -17.51
N ILE A 150 -5.72 11.46 -17.16
CA ILE A 150 -6.86 11.63 -18.07
C ILE A 150 -7.05 13.12 -18.32
N ASN A 151 -6.79 13.58 -19.53
CA ASN A 151 -6.87 15.01 -19.88
C ASN A 151 -6.01 15.90 -18.95
N LYS A 152 -4.83 15.42 -18.56
CA LYS A 152 -3.90 16.06 -17.62
C LYS A 152 -4.40 16.13 -16.17
N VAL A 153 -5.51 15.47 -15.84
CA VAL A 153 -5.99 15.32 -14.46
C VAL A 153 -5.59 13.94 -13.97
N PRO A 154 -4.92 13.83 -12.83
CA PRO A 154 -4.58 12.53 -12.25
C PRO A 154 -5.86 11.82 -11.78
N TYR A 155 -5.97 10.55 -12.10
CA TYR A 155 -7.06 9.68 -11.67
C TYR A 155 -6.52 8.39 -11.08
N ALA A 156 -6.70 8.20 -9.78
CA ALA A 156 -6.32 6.98 -9.09
C ALA A 156 -7.50 6.02 -9.02
N ARG A 157 -7.24 4.77 -9.39
CA ARG A 157 -8.21 3.67 -9.30
C ARG A 157 -7.73 2.66 -8.27
N ALA A 158 -8.54 2.44 -7.23
CA ALA A 158 -8.32 1.33 -6.29
C ALA A 158 -8.48 -0.01 -7.03
N CYS A 159 -7.63 -0.95 -6.70
CA CYS A 159 -7.61 -2.30 -7.24
C CYS A 159 -7.41 -3.30 -6.10
N GLU A 160 -7.74 -4.57 -6.36
CA GLU A 160 -7.61 -5.65 -5.38
C GLU A 160 -6.65 -6.74 -5.89
N PRO A 161 -5.33 -6.43 -6.04
CA PRO A 161 -4.35 -7.42 -6.51
C PRO A 161 -4.23 -8.62 -5.56
N GLY A 162 -4.57 -8.44 -4.30
CA GLY A 162 -4.57 -9.50 -3.30
C GLY A 162 -5.52 -10.65 -3.62
N HIS A 163 -6.61 -10.36 -4.34
CA HIS A 163 -7.61 -11.35 -4.71
C HIS A 163 -7.45 -11.90 -6.14
N MET A 164 -6.35 -11.54 -6.82
CA MET A 164 -5.97 -12.18 -8.07
C MET A 164 -5.48 -13.60 -7.80
N GLY A 165 -5.73 -14.51 -8.73
CA GLY A 165 -5.20 -15.87 -8.67
C GLY A 165 -3.68 -15.87 -8.65
N LEU A 166 -3.09 -16.73 -7.84
CA LEU A 166 -1.65 -16.91 -7.74
C LEU A 166 -1.23 -18.21 -8.43
N SER A 167 -0.23 -18.13 -9.30
CA SER A 167 0.29 -19.30 -10.02
C SER A 167 1.68 -19.66 -9.52
N PRO A 168 1.93 -20.95 -9.22
CA PRO A 168 3.27 -21.43 -8.92
C PRO A 168 4.14 -21.43 -10.20
N ALA A 169 5.41 -21.05 -10.06
CA ALA A 169 6.36 -21.00 -11.17
C ALA A 169 7.66 -21.79 -10.88
N THR A 170 7.77 -22.42 -9.70
CA THR A 170 8.88 -23.28 -9.31
C THR A 170 8.36 -24.58 -8.71
N ASP A 171 9.20 -25.63 -8.70
CA ASP A 171 8.85 -26.93 -8.10
C ASP A 171 8.52 -26.76 -6.60
N LEU A 172 9.26 -25.92 -5.88
CA LEU A 172 8.98 -25.62 -4.48
C LEU A 172 7.60 -24.96 -4.30
N GLU A 173 7.25 -24.01 -5.14
CA GLU A 173 5.93 -23.39 -5.12
C GLU A 173 4.82 -24.39 -5.45
N LEU A 174 5.06 -25.33 -6.39
CA LEU A 174 4.13 -26.43 -6.67
C LEU A 174 3.92 -27.33 -5.45
N GLU A 175 4.97 -27.63 -4.68
CA GLU A 175 4.85 -28.39 -3.43
C GLU A 175 4.05 -27.62 -2.37
N ILE A 176 4.31 -26.32 -2.21
CA ILE A 176 3.53 -25.45 -1.31
C ILE A 176 2.05 -25.48 -1.69
N PHE A 177 1.74 -25.34 -2.98
CA PHE A 177 0.36 -25.39 -3.47
C PHE A 177 -0.31 -26.75 -3.24
N ARG A 178 0.42 -27.86 -3.41
CA ARG A 178 -0.11 -29.22 -3.10
C ARG A 178 -0.51 -29.38 -1.65
N VAL A 179 0.22 -28.74 -0.73
CA VAL A 179 -0.10 -28.75 0.72
C VAL A 179 -1.29 -27.83 1.03
N LEU A 180 -1.34 -26.65 0.41
CA LEU A 180 -2.30 -25.61 0.80
C LEU A 180 -3.65 -25.72 0.10
N LEU A 181 -3.72 -26.16 -1.16
CA LEU A 181 -4.96 -26.28 -1.92
C LEU A 181 -6.04 -27.12 -1.23
N PRO A 182 -5.73 -28.32 -0.67
CA PRO A 182 -6.74 -29.12 0.03
C PRO A 182 -7.29 -28.45 1.29
N ARG A 183 -6.53 -27.52 1.88
CA ARG A 183 -6.88 -26.85 3.15
C ARG A 183 -7.66 -25.56 2.94
N HIS A 184 -7.38 -24.86 1.84
CA HIS A 184 -7.88 -23.50 1.60
C HIS A 184 -8.74 -23.37 0.35
N GLY A 185 -8.81 -24.38 -0.51
CA GLY A 185 -9.48 -24.34 -1.79
C GLY A 185 -8.70 -23.48 -2.79
N GLU A 186 -9.03 -22.19 -2.88
CA GLU A 186 -8.33 -21.26 -3.73
C GLU A 186 -7.11 -20.62 -3.04
N ILE A 187 -6.03 -20.44 -3.79
CA ILE A 187 -4.85 -19.69 -3.33
C ILE A 187 -4.75 -18.40 -4.18
N HIS A 188 -5.30 -17.33 -3.64
CA HIS A 188 -5.14 -15.98 -4.20
C HIS A 188 -3.86 -15.31 -3.66
N ALA A 189 -3.42 -14.24 -4.30
CA ALA A 189 -2.13 -13.60 -4.02
C ALA A 189 -1.93 -13.23 -2.53
N GLU A 190 -2.91 -12.59 -1.89
CA GLU A 190 -2.84 -12.19 -0.49
C GLU A 190 -2.62 -13.36 0.46
N ARG A 191 -3.10 -14.56 0.11
CA ARG A 191 -2.94 -15.75 0.94
C ARG A 191 -1.49 -16.03 1.28
N LEU A 192 -0.56 -15.73 0.34
CA LEU A 192 0.87 -15.97 0.50
C LEU A 192 1.68 -14.67 0.50
N VAL A 193 1.18 -13.59 -0.12
CA VAL A 193 1.88 -12.31 -0.25
C VAL A 193 1.27 -11.27 0.70
N SER A 194 1.33 -11.56 1.99
CA SER A 194 0.91 -10.68 3.08
C SER A 194 1.70 -11.03 4.36
N GLY A 195 1.53 -10.26 5.43
CA GLY A 195 2.13 -10.62 6.73
C GLY A 195 1.70 -12.02 7.20
N PRO A 196 0.40 -12.31 7.33
CA PRO A 196 -0.08 -13.67 7.60
C PRO A 196 0.42 -14.69 6.58
N GLY A 197 0.50 -14.32 5.30
CA GLY A 197 0.99 -15.16 4.21
C GLY A 197 2.45 -15.58 4.37
N LEU A 198 3.33 -14.67 4.78
CA LEU A 198 4.73 -15.01 5.08
C LEU A 198 4.84 -16.05 6.20
N LEU A 199 4.03 -15.92 7.25
CA LEU A 199 4.02 -16.91 8.32
C LEU A 199 3.44 -18.26 7.86
N LEU A 200 2.45 -18.22 6.96
CA LEU A 200 1.89 -19.43 6.34
C LEU A 200 2.93 -20.13 5.46
N LEU A 201 3.67 -19.41 4.63
CA LEU A 201 4.79 -19.93 3.84
C LEU A 201 5.82 -20.62 4.72
N TYR A 202 6.28 -19.95 5.78
CA TYR A 202 7.25 -20.51 6.72
C TYR A 202 6.77 -21.84 7.33
N ARG A 203 5.53 -21.89 7.81
CA ARG A 203 4.95 -23.10 8.41
C ARG A 203 4.78 -24.23 7.39
N THR A 204 4.36 -23.89 6.18
CA THR A 204 4.19 -24.86 5.10
C THR A 204 5.53 -25.45 4.65
N LEU A 205 6.57 -24.63 4.56
CA LEU A 205 7.92 -25.08 4.24
C LEU A 205 8.50 -25.97 5.33
N ALA A 206 8.25 -25.64 6.61
CA ALA A 206 8.62 -26.50 7.74
C ALA A 206 7.96 -27.89 7.63
N GLU A 207 6.68 -27.92 7.30
CA GLU A 207 5.95 -29.19 7.11
C GLU A 207 6.53 -30.02 5.95
N ILE A 208 6.78 -29.37 4.79
CA ILE A 208 7.36 -30.05 3.62
C ILE A 208 8.73 -30.66 3.97
N ARG A 209 9.54 -29.97 4.77
CA ARG A 209 10.88 -30.43 5.17
C ARG A 209 10.90 -31.33 6.41
N GLY A 210 9.78 -31.49 7.10
CA GLY A 210 9.73 -32.21 8.37
C GLY A 210 10.47 -31.49 9.51
N GLU A 211 10.60 -30.17 9.42
CA GLU A 211 11.30 -29.32 10.39
C GLU A 211 10.33 -28.73 11.43
N ARG A 212 10.86 -28.30 12.59
CA ARG A 212 10.06 -27.61 13.61
C ARG A 212 10.07 -26.12 13.38
N THR A 213 8.91 -25.47 13.62
CA THR A 213 8.79 -24.02 13.54
C THR A 213 9.17 -23.37 14.88
N ALA A 214 10.05 -22.36 14.85
CA ALA A 214 10.41 -21.54 16.02
C ALA A 214 9.74 -20.16 15.97
N ALA A 215 9.63 -19.55 14.78
CA ALA A 215 9.02 -18.24 14.62
C ALA A 215 7.48 -18.31 14.72
N THR A 216 6.91 -17.41 15.54
CA THR A 216 5.47 -17.35 15.82
C THR A 216 4.75 -16.19 15.12
N SER A 217 5.49 -15.30 14.45
CA SER A 217 4.96 -14.14 13.74
C SER A 217 5.75 -13.87 12.46
N SER A 218 5.11 -13.21 11.49
CA SER A 218 5.77 -12.78 10.25
C SER A 218 6.97 -11.84 10.51
N ALA A 219 6.88 -11.00 11.53
CA ALA A 219 7.99 -10.13 11.94
C ALA A 219 9.19 -10.93 12.48
N ALA A 220 8.95 -12.05 13.18
CA ALA A 220 10.01 -12.95 13.63
C ALA A 220 10.65 -13.68 12.46
N VAL A 221 9.84 -14.20 11.51
CA VAL A 221 10.32 -14.85 10.28
C VAL A 221 11.20 -13.87 9.47
N SER A 222 10.70 -12.67 9.19
CA SER A 222 11.44 -11.67 8.42
C SER A 222 12.76 -11.28 9.11
N ARG A 223 12.77 -11.10 10.42
CA ARG A 223 13.98 -10.75 11.18
C ARG A 223 15.02 -11.85 11.14
N ALA A 224 14.64 -13.09 11.42
CA ALA A 224 15.55 -14.24 11.40
C ALA A 224 16.09 -14.52 9.99
N ALA A 225 15.28 -14.29 8.94
CA ALA A 225 15.72 -14.37 7.55
C ALA A 225 16.77 -13.31 7.21
N ILE A 226 16.54 -12.05 7.60
CA ILE A 226 17.45 -10.93 7.30
C ILE A 226 18.76 -11.04 8.08
N SER A 227 18.72 -11.51 9.33
CA SER A 227 19.94 -11.73 10.14
C SER A 227 20.73 -12.98 9.75
N GLY A 228 20.15 -13.87 8.92
CA GLY A 228 20.77 -15.15 8.54
C GLY A 228 20.77 -16.19 9.66
N GLU A 229 19.98 -16.01 10.71
CA GLU A 229 19.91 -16.92 11.87
C GLU A 229 19.15 -18.22 11.58
N ASP A 230 18.24 -18.22 10.57
CA ASP A 230 17.37 -19.34 10.28
C ASP A 230 17.19 -19.49 8.76
N GLU A 231 17.71 -20.60 8.21
CA GLU A 231 17.66 -20.90 6.76
C GLU A 231 16.22 -21.13 6.26
N LEU A 232 15.34 -21.67 7.10
CA LEU A 232 13.95 -21.89 6.74
C LEU A 232 13.19 -20.56 6.67
N CYS A 233 13.49 -19.63 7.58
CA CYS A 233 12.99 -18.25 7.51
C CYS A 233 13.49 -17.53 6.27
N ALA A 234 14.78 -17.70 5.90
CA ALA A 234 15.35 -17.13 4.69
C ALA A 234 14.67 -17.67 3.43
N LEU A 235 14.43 -18.99 3.37
CA LEU A 235 13.70 -19.62 2.26
C LEU A 235 12.26 -19.11 2.16
N ALA A 236 11.56 -18.96 3.29
CA ALA A 236 10.21 -18.43 3.31
C ALA A 236 10.14 -16.98 2.80
N LEU A 237 11.11 -16.13 3.22
CA LEU A 237 11.17 -14.74 2.78
C LEU A 237 11.57 -14.63 1.30
N GLU A 238 12.48 -15.49 0.80
CA GLU A 238 12.85 -15.57 -0.61
C GLU A 238 11.65 -15.97 -1.48
N THR A 239 10.90 -17.01 -1.06
CA THR A 239 9.67 -17.45 -1.74
C THR A 239 8.63 -16.32 -1.77
N PHE A 240 8.45 -15.64 -0.66
CA PHE A 240 7.57 -14.46 -0.56
C PHE A 240 7.97 -13.37 -1.57
N CYS A 241 9.26 -13.03 -1.66
CA CYS A 241 9.76 -12.02 -2.58
C CYS A 241 9.54 -12.44 -4.04
N GLY A 242 9.79 -13.70 -4.39
CA GLY A 242 9.53 -14.22 -5.74
C GLY A 242 8.04 -14.14 -6.12
N LEU A 243 7.15 -14.56 -5.22
CA LEU A 243 5.71 -14.47 -5.43
C LEU A 243 5.25 -13.00 -5.53
N LEU A 244 5.76 -12.10 -4.70
CA LEU A 244 5.48 -10.67 -4.80
C LEU A 244 5.92 -10.12 -6.16
N GLY A 245 7.09 -10.52 -6.67
CA GLY A 245 7.56 -10.14 -8.00
C GLY A 245 6.60 -10.59 -9.09
N SER A 246 6.13 -11.84 -9.03
CA SER A 246 5.15 -12.38 -9.99
C SER A 246 3.85 -11.58 -9.98
N VAL A 247 3.28 -11.32 -8.80
CA VAL A 247 2.05 -10.53 -8.63
C VAL A 247 2.21 -9.11 -9.16
N CYS A 248 3.33 -8.46 -8.84
CA CYS A 248 3.61 -7.11 -9.35
C CYS A 248 3.71 -7.06 -10.87
N GLY A 249 4.35 -8.08 -11.49
CA GLY A 249 4.42 -8.19 -12.95
C GLY A 249 3.04 -8.39 -13.59
N ASP A 250 2.22 -9.27 -13.03
CA ASP A 250 0.85 -9.50 -13.50
C ASP A 250 -0.02 -8.25 -13.35
N PHE A 251 0.11 -7.55 -12.23
CA PHE A 251 -0.62 -6.31 -11.97
C PHE A 251 -0.22 -5.19 -12.92
N ALA A 252 1.09 -5.02 -13.18
CA ALA A 252 1.58 -4.06 -14.15
C ALA A 252 1.05 -4.33 -15.57
N LEU A 253 1.04 -5.59 -16.00
CA LEU A 253 0.49 -6.02 -17.30
C LEU A 253 -1.01 -5.78 -17.38
N ALA A 254 -1.77 -6.21 -16.38
CA ALA A 254 -3.23 -6.10 -16.34
C ALA A 254 -3.73 -4.65 -16.42
N ASN A 255 -2.97 -3.72 -15.84
CA ASN A 255 -3.31 -2.30 -15.79
C ASN A 255 -2.55 -1.45 -16.83
N GLY A 256 -1.60 -2.02 -17.56
CA GLY A 256 -0.73 -1.30 -18.49
C GLY A 256 0.10 -0.21 -17.82
N SER A 257 0.53 -0.44 -16.56
CA SER A 257 1.31 0.51 -15.76
C SER A 257 2.79 0.37 -16.07
N TYR A 258 3.20 0.81 -17.26
CA TYR A 258 4.58 0.64 -17.76
C TYR A 258 5.51 1.82 -17.45
N ASP A 259 4.98 2.91 -16.88
CA ASP A 259 5.80 4.08 -16.56
C ASP A 259 6.37 4.04 -15.13
N GLY A 260 5.98 3.05 -14.35
CA GLY A 260 6.55 2.78 -13.03
C GLY A 260 5.64 1.98 -12.11
N LEU A 261 6.26 1.10 -11.30
CA LEU A 261 5.60 0.39 -10.23
C LEU A 261 6.29 0.68 -8.90
N TYR A 262 5.49 0.98 -7.89
CA TYR A 262 5.93 1.37 -6.56
C TYR A 262 5.45 0.36 -5.52
N LEU A 263 6.38 -0.21 -4.77
CA LEU A 263 6.05 -1.05 -3.63
C LEU A 263 5.73 -0.16 -2.42
N ALA A 264 4.54 -0.33 -1.89
CA ALA A 264 4.06 0.32 -0.67
C ALA A 264 3.96 -0.69 0.48
N GLY A 265 3.39 -0.27 1.59
CA GLY A 265 3.10 -1.10 2.76
C GLY A 265 4.25 -1.20 3.75
N GLY A 266 3.90 -1.49 5.00
CA GLY A 266 4.85 -1.45 6.13
C GLY A 266 5.85 -2.61 6.18
N ILE A 267 5.72 -3.64 5.33
CA ILE A 267 6.63 -4.79 5.28
C ILE A 267 7.87 -4.43 4.44
N VAL A 268 7.67 -3.84 3.27
CA VAL A 268 8.71 -3.58 2.26
C VAL A 268 9.90 -2.78 2.80
N PRO A 269 9.72 -1.63 3.50
CA PRO A 269 10.84 -0.84 3.99
C PRO A 269 11.76 -1.59 4.97
N ARG A 270 11.26 -2.65 5.62
CA ARG A 270 12.01 -3.43 6.62
C ARG A 270 12.89 -4.52 6.00
N MET A 271 12.72 -4.81 4.72
CA MET A 271 13.42 -5.91 4.02
C MET A 271 14.05 -5.47 2.69
N LEU A 272 14.30 -4.17 2.50
CA LEU A 272 14.74 -3.61 1.21
C LEU A 272 16.01 -4.27 0.66
N ASP A 273 17.03 -4.48 1.49
CA ASP A 273 18.29 -5.11 1.05
C ASP A 273 18.07 -6.57 0.67
N PHE A 274 17.26 -7.30 1.46
CA PHE A 274 16.89 -8.67 1.14
C PHE A 274 16.08 -8.72 -0.17
N LEU A 275 15.09 -7.85 -0.33
CA LEU A 275 14.25 -7.76 -1.52
C LEU A 275 15.08 -7.51 -2.78
N ARG A 276 16.06 -6.62 -2.72
CA ARG A 276 16.96 -6.33 -3.85
C ARG A 276 17.86 -7.51 -4.25
N ALA A 277 18.26 -8.31 -3.26
CA ALA A 277 19.08 -9.51 -3.49
C ALA A 277 18.26 -10.74 -3.89
N SER A 278 16.94 -10.72 -3.67
CA SER A 278 16.02 -11.83 -3.91
C SER A 278 15.65 -11.98 -5.40
N SER A 279 14.87 -13.02 -5.69
CA SER A 279 14.29 -13.26 -7.02
C SER A 279 13.18 -12.28 -7.43
N PHE A 280 12.82 -11.29 -6.61
CA PHE A 280 11.73 -10.34 -6.87
C PHE A 280 11.79 -9.72 -8.26
N ILE A 281 12.93 -9.09 -8.62
CA ILE A 281 13.09 -8.40 -9.92
C ILE A 281 13.04 -9.40 -11.08
N HIS A 282 13.71 -10.54 -10.94
CA HIS A 282 13.67 -11.60 -11.94
C HIS A 282 12.24 -12.07 -12.20
N ARG A 283 11.49 -12.36 -11.14
CA ARG A 283 10.11 -12.83 -11.21
C ARG A 283 9.12 -11.78 -11.72
N PHE A 284 9.38 -10.50 -11.46
CA PHE A 284 8.64 -9.40 -12.08
C PHE A 284 8.77 -9.39 -13.59
N HIS A 285 10.00 -9.65 -14.10
CA HIS A 285 10.29 -9.66 -15.55
C HIS A 285 9.91 -10.97 -16.24
N ASP A 286 9.77 -12.07 -15.50
CA ASP A 286 9.51 -13.41 -16.07
C ASP A 286 8.03 -13.55 -16.49
N LYS A 287 7.70 -12.90 -17.60
CA LYS A 287 6.36 -12.84 -18.21
C LYS A 287 6.40 -13.19 -19.70
N GLY A 288 7.21 -14.19 -20.07
CA GLY A 288 7.30 -14.69 -21.43
C GLY A 288 7.58 -13.57 -22.44
N ALA A 289 6.80 -13.49 -23.49
CA ALA A 289 6.95 -12.47 -24.53
C ALA A 289 6.81 -11.02 -24.04
N MET A 290 6.20 -10.79 -22.88
CA MET A 290 6.06 -9.46 -22.28
C MET A 290 7.24 -9.07 -21.38
N GLY A 291 8.16 -9.99 -21.10
CA GLY A 291 9.35 -9.74 -20.28
C GLY A 291 10.15 -8.49 -20.70
N PRO A 292 10.50 -8.30 -21.98
CA PRO A 292 11.21 -7.09 -22.43
C PRO A 292 10.48 -5.78 -22.13
N HIS A 293 9.15 -5.78 -22.19
CA HIS A 293 8.36 -4.59 -21.82
C HIS A 293 8.46 -4.30 -20.31
N LEU A 294 8.42 -5.34 -19.48
CA LEU A 294 8.54 -5.17 -18.04
C LEU A 294 9.97 -4.80 -17.60
N GLN A 295 11.00 -5.19 -18.33
CA GLN A 295 12.37 -4.75 -18.08
C GLN A 295 12.53 -3.23 -18.25
N ALA A 296 11.67 -2.59 -19.05
CA ALA A 296 11.66 -1.15 -19.21
C ALA A 296 10.90 -0.41 -18.10
N VAL A 297 10.17 -1.12 -17.23
CA VAL A 297 9.40 -0.51 -16.13
C VAL A 297 10.31 -0.22 -14.94
N PRO A 298 10.47 1.05 -14.52
CA PRO A 298 11.21 1.36 -13.30
C PRO A 298 10.44 0.88 -12.06
N LEU A 299 11.18 0.26 -11.12
CA LEU A 299 10.62 -0.25 -9.87
C LEU A 299 11.17 0.55 -8.69
N TYR A 300 10.29 0.96 -7.81
CA TYR A 300 10.61 1.72 -6.61
C TYR A 300 10.01 1.06 -5.37
N ALA A 301 10.61 1.30 -4.22
CA ALA A 301 9.96 1.14 -2.92
C ALA A 301 9.66 2.52 -2.34
N ILE A 302 8.46 2.73 -1.83
CA ILE A 302 8.07 3.95 -1.12
C ILE A 302 8.71 3.90 0.26
N THR A 303 9.52 4.92 0.58
CA THR A 303 10.17 5.11 1.89
C THR A 303 9.61 6.32 2.63
N ALA A 304 8.69 7.06 2.01
CA ALA A 304 7.94 8.13 2.66
C ALA A 304 7.24 7.61 3.93
N ALA A 305 7.34 8.36 5.02
CA ALA A 305 6.72 7.98 6.29
C ALA A 305 5.18 8.01 6.24
N GLN A 306 4.61 8.82 5.35
CA GLN A 306 3.16 9.10 5.32
C GLN A 306 2.65 9.28 3.87
N PRO A 307 2.78 8.26 3.00
CA PRO A 307 2.38 8.39 1.60
C PRO A 307 0.87 8.64 1.45
N GLY A 308 0.03 8.05 2.33
CA GLY A 308 -1.41 8.30 2.35
C GLY A 308 -1.77 9.77 2.58
N LEU A 309 -1.03 10.45 3.47
CA LEU A 309 -1.25 11.89 3.72
C LEU A 309 -0.84 12.74 2.51
N ILE A 310 0.30 12.40 1.87
CA ILE A 310 0.75 13.06 0.64
C ILE A 310 -0.33 12.90 -0.45
N GLY A 311 -0.85 11.70 -0.63
CA GLY A 311 -1.89 11.46 -1.62
C GLY A 311 -3.21 12.18 -1.33
N ALA A 312 -3.64 12.23 -0.07
CA ALA A 312 -4.81 13.01 0.33
C ALA A 312 -4.63 14.51 0.07
N ALA A 313 -3.40 15.01 0.18
CA ALA A 313 -3.04 16.41 -0.12
C ALA A 313 -3.15 16.74 -1.61
N HIS A 314 -2.74 15.82 -2.49
CA HIS A 314 -2.63 16.05 -3.92
C HIS A 314 -3.79 15.47 -4.74
N ALA A 315 -4.72 14.76 -4.10
CA ALA A 315 -5.91 14.25 -4.79
C ALA A 315 -6.76 15.41 -5.38
N PRO A 316 -7.28 15.26 -6.60
CA PRO A 316 -8.13 16.28 -7.20
C PRO A 316 -9.37 16.55 -6.36
N VAL A 317 -9.75 17.82 -6.26
CA VAL A 317 -11.02 18.25 -5.65
C VAL A 317 -12.07 18.30 -6.78
N ASN A 318 -12.71 17.16 -7.05
CA ASN A 318 -13.76 17.08 -8.10
C ASN A 318 -15.15 17.43 -7.57
#